data_9b13a2be03ae337fa4d86c8a89edb89d
#
_entry.id   9b13a2be03ae337fa4d86c8a89edb89d
#
_cell.length_a   1.000
_cell.length_b   1.000
_cell.length_c   1.000
_cell.angle_alpha   90.00
_cell.angle_beta   90.00
_cell.angle_gamma   90.00
#
_symmetry.space_group_name_H-M   'P 1'
#
loop_
_entity.id
_entity.type
_entity.pdbx_description
1 polymer ?
#
loop_
_entity_poly.entity_id
_entity_poly.type
_entity_poly.pdbx_seq_one_letter_code
_entity_poly.pdbx_strand_id
1 'polypeptide(L)'
;MLNAFVYLSVQISSDLDEYKASGAKVAVVDYNSAESLKVAITGADVVISTVTRGALQVQHQLAEQAKAAGVKLFVPSEFGNDTSRPNPEGIFAIKQSIHHKCKELDLPYALFITGPSPNYVFVP
;
A
#
# COMPACT_ATOMS: atom_id res chain seq x y z
N MET A 1 -0.49 -9.80 -19.26
CA MET A 1 -1.84 -9.35 -18.85
C MET A 1 -1.88 -9.38 -17.33
N LEU A 2 -2.24 -8.27 -16.67
CA LEU A 2 -2.42 -8.22 -15.21
C LEU A 2 -3.67 -9.05 -14.86
N ASN A 3 -3.49 -10.12 -14.10
CA ASN A 3 -4.53 -11.16 -14.01
C ASN A 3 -5.50 -11.04 -12.81
N ALA A 4 -5.31 -10.12 -11.88
CA ALA A 4 -6.29 -9.97 -10.80
C ALA A 4 -6.16 -8.61 -10.10
N PHE A 5 -7.28 -7.92 -9.91
CA PHE A 5 -7.41 -6.88 -8.92
C PHE A 5 -7.87 -7.53 -7.62
N VAL A 6 -7.05 -7.43 -6.58
CA VAL A 6 -7.43 -7.85 -5.23
C VAL A 6 -7.50 -6.60 -4.37
N TYR A 7 -8.66 -6.36 -3.80
CA TYR A 7 -8.86 -5.29 -2.82
C TYR A 7 -8.71 -5.89 -1.41
N LEU A 8 -7.77 -5.37 -0.63
CA LEU A 8 -7.56 -5.80 0.75
C LEU A 8 -8.27 -4.84 1.70
N SER A 9 -9.11 -5.36 2.57
CA SER A 9 -9.82 -4.59 3.59
C SER A 9 -9.77 -5.29 4.93
N VAL A 10 -9.78 -4.51 6.02
CA VAL A 10 -9.94 -5.04 7.39
C VAL A 10 -11.40 -5.23 7.77
N GLN A 11 -12.33 -4.68 7.00
CA GLN A 11 -13.76 -4.76 7.24
C GLN A 11 -14.53 -4.96 5.95
N ILE A 12 -15.63 -5.68 6.04
CA ILE A 12 -16.61 -5.78 4.95
C ILE A 12 -17.53 -4.57 5.06
N SER A 13 -17.59 -3.76 4.00
CA SER A 13 -18.54 -2.66 3.87
C SER A 13 -19.32 -2.79 2.56
N SER A 14 -20.50 -2.14 2.49
CA SER A 14 -21.32 -2.10 1.27
C SER A 14 -20.58 -1.52 0.06
N ASP A 15 -19.61 -0.63 0.29
CA ASP A 15 -18.80 0.00 -0.76
C ASP A 15 -17.95 -1.03 -1.53
N LEU A 16 -17.69 -2.20 -0.93
CA LEU A 16 -16.94 -3.27 -1.56
C LEU A 16 -17.74 -4.04 -2.62
N ASP A 17 -19.05 -3.95 -2.59
CA ASP A 17 -19.91 -4.65 -3.56
C ASP A 17 -19.78 -4.06 -4.97
N GLU A 18 -19.52 -2.76 -5.09
CA GLU A 18 -19.23 -2.11 -6.36
C GLU A 18 -17.93 -2.65 -6.99
N TYR A 19 -16.88 -2.84 -6.19
CA TYR A 19 -15.62 -3.44 -6.67
C TYR A 19 -15.80 -4.90 -7.08
N LYS A 20 -16.58 -5.68 -6.33
CA LYS A 20 -16.92 -7.06 -6.71
C LYS A 20 -17.69 -7.11 -8.03
N ALA A 21 -18.66 -6.21 -8.21
CA ALA A 21 -19.42 -6.10 -9.44
C ALA A 21 -18.54 -5.77 -10.66
N SER A 22 -17.44 -5.04 -10.44
CA SER A 22 -16.43 -4.72 -11.45
C SER A 22 -15.45 -5.88 -11.72
N GLY A 23 -15.63 -7.03 -11.08
CA GLY A 23 -14.77 -8.21 -11.23
C GLY A 23 -13.56 -8.25 -10.28
N ALA A 24 -13.46 -7.34 -9.33
CA ALA A 24 -12.42 -7.38 -8.32
C ALA A 24 -12.69 -8.48 -7.29
N LYS A 25 -11.65 -9.17 -6.87
CA LYS A 25 -11.69 -10.07 -5.72
C LYS A 25 -11.47 -9.25 -4.45
N VAL A 26 -12.38 -9.36 -3.49
CA VAL A 26 -12.23 -8.71 -2.19
C VAL A 26 -11.78 -9.74 -1.17
N ALA A 27 -10.64 -9.49 -0.53
CA ALA A 27 -10.13 -10.30 0.56
C ALA A 27 -10.15 -9.48 1.86
N VAL A 28 -10.73 -10.06 2.91
CA VAL A 28 -10.63 -9.52 4.26
C VAL A 28 -9.34 -10.03 4.87
N VAL A 29 -8.49 -9.12 5.32
CA VAL A 29 -7.17 -9.44 5.86
C VAL A 29 -6.99 -8.89 7.27
N ASP A 30 -6.19 -9.62 8.04
CA ASP A 30 -5.58 -9.09 9.26
C ASP A 30 -4.18 -8.58 8.94
N TYR A 31 -3.97 -7.28 9.01
CA TYR A 31 -2.67 -6.65 8.75
C TYR A 31 -1.60 -7.02 9.78
N ASN A 32 -1.96 -7.63 10.91
CA ASN A 32 -1.01 -8.15 11.89
C ASN A 32 -0.63 -9.62 11.62
N SER A 33 -1.26 -10.25 10.65
CA SER A 33 -1.01 -11.63 10.26
C SER A 33 -0.26 -11.69 8.92
N ALA A 34 1.00 -12.09 8.97
CA ALA A 34 1.83 -12.30 7.77
C ALA A 34 1.18 -13.30 6.80
N GLU A 35 0.64 -14.39 7.33
CA GLU A 35 -0.01 -15.42 6.51
C GLU A 35 -1.28 -14.89 5.84
N SER A 36 -2.11 -14.13 6.56
CA SER A 36 -3.31 -13.50 5.99
C SER A 36 -2.96 -12.60 4.80
N LEU A 37 -1.95 -11.75 4.95
CA LEU A 37 -1.47 -10.87 3.88
C LEU A 37 -0.90 -11.67 2.71
N LYS A 38 -0.03 -12.65 2.98
CA LYS A 38 0.60 -13.48 1.96
C LYS A 38 -0.42 -14.21 1.10
N VAL A 39 -1.40 -14.85 1.73
CA VAL A 39 -2.48 -15.56 1.01
C VAL A 39 -3.24 -14.60 0.10
N ALA A 40 -3.59 -13.42 0.63
CA ALA A 40 -4.39 -12.44 -0.10
C ALA A 40 -3.68 -11.87 -1.34
N ILE A 41 -2.34 -11.70 -1.30
CA ILE A 41 -1.56 -11.11 -2.40
C ILE A 41 -0.87 -12.16 -3.27
N THR A 42 -1.02 -13.45 -2.98
CA THR A 42 -0.43 -14.53 -3.79
C THR A 42 -0.94 -14.46 -5.22
N GLY A 43 0.00 -14.45 -6.17
CA GLY A 43 -0.28 -14.34 -7.61
C GLY A 43 -0.47 -12.91 -8.12
N ALA A 44 -0.35 -11.90 -7.25
CA ALA A 44 -0.34 -10.51 -7.68
C ALA A 44 1.02 -10.13 -8.29
N ASP A 45 1.01 -9.49 -9.46
CA ASP A 45 2.22 -8.91 -10.06
C ASP A 45 2.56 -7.55 -9.43
N VAL A 46 1.55 -6.78 -9.08
CA VAL A 46 1.70 -5.42 -8.52
C VAL A 46 0.85 -5.30 -7.26
N VAL A 47 1.42 -4.72 -6.22
CA VAL A 47 0.69 -4.33 -5.00
C VAL A 47 0.74 -2.82 -4.85
N ILE A 48 -0.43 -2.19 -4.79
CA ILE A 48 -0.58 -0.76 -4.55
C ILE A 48 -1.20 -0.57 -3.16
N SER A 49 -0.44 0.06 -2.27
CA SER A 49 -0.91 0.38 -0.93
C SER A 49 -1.54 1.77 -0.92
N THR A 50 -2.78 1.87 -0.44
CA THR A 50 -3.51 3.13 -0.28
C THR A 50 -3.98 3.32 1.16
N VAL A 51 -3.19 2.83 2.12
CA VAL A 51 -3.53 2.92 3.54
C VAL A 51 -3.53 4.36 4.04
N THR A 52 -4.38 4.63 5.01
CA THR A 52 -4.50 5.95 5.62
C THR A 52 -3.30 6.28 6.51
N ARG A 53 -3.17 7.57 6.87
CA ARG A 53 -2.09 8.07 7.75
C ARG A 53 -1.91 7.24 9.03
N GLY A 54 -3.01 6.81 9.66
CA GLY A 54 -2.97 6.02 10.90
C GLY A 54 -2.50 4.58 10.74
N ALA A 55 -2.43 4.08 9.51
CA ALA A 55 -2.07 2.70 9.19
C ALA A 55 -0.76 2.57 8.37
N LEU A 56 0.03 3.63 8.26
CA LEU A 56 1.25 3.61 7.42
C LEU A 56 2.22 2.49 7.81
N GLN A 57 2.32 2.17 9.09
CA GLN A 57 3.26 1.16 9.61
C GLN A 57 2.99 -0.26 9.09
N VAL A 58 1.73 -0.58 8.76
CA VAL A 58 1.39 -1.93 8.27
C VAL A 58 2.08 -2.26 6.95
N GLN A 59 2.55 -1.24 6.23
CA GLN A 59 3.22 -1.41 4.95
C GLN A 59 4.58 -2.12 5.06
N HIS A 60 5.25 -2.08 6.22
CA HIS A 60 6.48 -2.85 6.43
C HIS A 60 6.21 -4.34 6.25
N GLN A 61 5.21 -4.85 6.95
CA GLN A 61 4.82 -6.24 6.83
C GLN A 61 4.25 -6.57 5.46
N LEU A 62 3.46 -5.66 4.88
CA LEU A 62 2.92 -5.84 3.53
C LEU A 62 4.06 -5.95 2.49
N ALA A 63 5.11 -5.13 2.60
CA ALA A 63 6.28 -5.21 1.72
C ALA A 63 7.04 -6.54 1.88
N GLU A 64 7.21 -7.02 3.12
CA GLU A 64 7.82 -8.34 3.39
C GLU A 64 7.02 -9.47 2.72
N GLN A 65 5.70 -9.45 2.87
CA GLN A 65 4.85 -10.46 2.26
C GLN A 65 4.78 -10.31 0.73
N ALA A 66 4.82 -9.09 0.19
CA ALA A 66 4.91 -8.84 -1.23
C ALA A 66 6.19 -9.45 -1.83
N LYS A 67 7.34 -9.26 -1.18
CA LYS A 67 8.59 -9.91 -1.61
C LYS A 67 8.48 -11.43 -1.54
N ALA A 68 7.97 -11.97 -0.43
CA ALA A 68 7.81 -13.42 -0.25
C ALA A 68 6.83 -14.06 -1.26
N ALA A 69 5.83 -13.30 -1.71
CA ALA A 69 4.87 -13.75 -2.73
C ALA A 69 5.36 -13.57 -4.17
N GLY A 70 6.54 -12.99 -4.39
CA GLY A 70 7.11 -12.77 -5.72
C GLY A 70 6.47 -11.60 -6.48
N VAL A 71 5.92 -10.62 -5.77
CA VAL A 71 5.39 -9.38 -6.36
C VAL A 71 6.50 -8.66 -7.11
N LYS A 72 6.21 -8.20 -8.32
CA LYS A 72 7.18 -7.55 -9.22
C LYS A 72 7.33 -6.06 -8.97
N LEU A 73 6.27 -5.43 -8.44
CA LEU A 73 6.28 -4.00 -8.13
C LEU A 73 5.42 -3.70 -6.90
N PHE A 74 5.99 -2.99 -5.96
CA PHE A 74 5.27 -2.47 -4.81
C PHE A 74 5.13 -0.95 -4.92
N VAL A 75 3.94 -0.43 -4.71
CA VAL A 75 3.65 1.00 -4.69
C VAL A 75 3.20 1.37 -3.28
N PRO A 76 4.09 1.98 -2.47
CA PRO A 76 3.73 2.40 -1.12
C PRO A 76 2.76 3.59 -1.14
N SER A 77 2.05 3.78 -0.03
CA SER A 77 1.07 4.87 0.15
C SER A 77 1.75 6.23 0.31
N GLU A 78 2.20 6.78 -0.81
CA GLU A 78 2.73 8.13 -0.90
C GLU A 78 1.61 9.14 -1.16
N PHE A 79 1.12 9.25 -2.36
CA PHE A 79 -0.01 10.06 -2.81
C PHE A 79 -0.13 11.42 -2.11
N GLY A 80 0.97 12.15 -2.02
CA GLY A 80 1.06 13.44 -1.34
C GLY A 80 2.37 14.15 -1.65
N ASN A 81 2.88 14.90 -0.67
CA ASN A 81 4.11 15.66 -0.80
C ASN A 81 5.33 14.74 -0.96
N ASP A 82 6.36 15.27 -1.60
CA ASP A 82 7.66 14.60 -1.70
C ASP A 82 8.23 14.33 -0.30
N THR A 83 8.56 13.08 -0.06
CA THR A 83 9.10 12.58 1.21
C THR A 83 10.61 12.40 1.20
N SER A 84 11.30 12.73 0.10
CA SER A 84 12.75 12.52 -0.10
C SER A 84 13.65 13.52 0.66
N ARG A 85 13.05 14.39 1.50
CA ARG A 85 13.78 15.39 2.28
C ARG A 85 14.74 14.77 3.29
N PRO A 86 15.89 15.44 3.59
CA PRO A 86 16.79 14.98 4.63
C PRO A 86 16.15 15.15 6.03
N ASN A 87 16.50 14.25 6.95
CA ASN A 87 16.02 14.24 8.34
C ASN A 87 14.49 14.36 8.46
N PRO A 88 13.73 13.43 7.88
CA PRO A 88 12.29 13.45 7.94
C PRO A 88 11.79 13.21 9.36
N GLU A 89 10.67 13.84 9.71
CA GLU A 89 9.99 13.66 10.98
C GLU A 89 8.54 13.21 10.77
N GLY A 90 7.94 12.64 11.80
CA GLY A 90 6.55 12.22 11.80
C GLY A 90 6.21 11.25 10.66
N ILE A 91 5.16 11.56 9.91
CA ILE A 91 4.69 10.71 8.80
C ILE A 91 5.72 10.57 7.67
N PHE A 92 6.56 11.60 7.45
CA PHE A 92 7.59 11.53 6.41
C PHE A 92 8.68 10.52 6.77
N ALA A 93 9.05 10.45 8.06
CA ALA A 93 9.98 9.44 8.56
C ALA A 93 9.42 8.02 8.36
N ILE A 94 8.14 7.81 8.67
CA ILE A 94 7.48 6.52 8.45
C ILE A 94 7.51 6.14 6.97
N LYS A 95 7.12 7.05 6.08
CA LYS A 95 7.14 6.81 4.63
C LYS A 95 8.54 6.48 4.13
N GLN A 96 9.55 7.23 4.53
CA GLN A 96 10.94 6.91 4.17
C GLN A 96 11.39 5.56 4.68
N SER A 97 10.97 5.15 5.89
CA SER A 97 11.31 3.83 6.41
C SER A 97 10.74 2.69 5.55
N ILE A 98 9.58 2.91 4.90
CA ILE A 98 9.00 1.95 3.94
C ILE A 98 9.90 1.84 2.68
N HIS A 99 10.40 2.98 2.16
CA HIS A 99 11.33 2.96 1.02
C HIS A 99 12.61 2.20 1.35
N HIS A 100 13.16 2.42 2.55
CA HIS A 100 14.34 1.68 3.02
C HIS A 100 14.03 0.20 3.12
N LYS A 101 12.87 -0.18 3.67
CA LYS A 101 12.44 -1.58 3.75
C LYS A 101 12.35 -2.22 2.36
N CYS A 102 11.80 -1.54 1.37
CA CYS A 102 11.74 -2.05 0.00
C CYS A 102 13.15 -2.28 -0.58
N LYS A 103 14.10 -1.36 -0.31
CA LYS A 103 15.50 -1.51 -0.73
C LYS A 103 16.18 -2.68 -0.03
N GLU A 104 16.03 -2.83 1.29
CA GLU A 104 16.58 -3.94 2.07
C GLU A 104 16.09 -5.31 1.57
N LEU A 105 14.81 -5.37 1.15
CA LEU A 105 14.19 -6.57 0.62
C LEU A 105 14.53 -6.83 -0.86
N ASP A 106 15.24 -5.92 -1.53
CA ASP A 106 15.38 -5.96 -2.99
C ASP A 106 14.00 -6.14 -3.68
N LEU A 107 13.01 -5.37 -3.21
CA LEU A 107 11.66 -5.33 -3.75
C LEU A 107 11.54 -4.10 -4.65
N PRO A 108 11.32 -4.27 -5.98
CA PRO A 108 11.10 -3.13 -6.86
C PRO A 108 9.91 -2.30 -6.39
N TYR A 109 10.08 -0.97 -6.32
CA TYR A 109 9.00 -0.08 -5.90
C TYR A 109 8.96 1.20 -6.72
N ALA A 110 7.78 1.83 -6.77
CA ALA A 110 7.57 3.13 -7.41
C ALA A 110 6.80 4.07 -6.47
N LEU A 111 7.16 5.35 -6.50
CA LEU A 111 6.53 6.39 -5.67
C LEU A 111 5.65 7.27 -6.55
N PHE A 112 4.40 7.45 -6.15
CA PHE A 112 3.48 8.39 -6.79
C PHE A 112 3.35 9.64 -5.93
N ILE A 113 4.05 10.70 -6.32
CA ILE A 113 4.04 12.00 -5.65
C ILE A 113 3.02 12.89 -6.36
N THR A 114 1.91 13.15 -5.71
CA THR A 114 0.77 13.91 -6.28
C THR A 114 0.74 15.38 -5.84
N GLY A 115 1.61 15.75 -4.90
CA GLY A 115 1.54 17.03 -4.22
C GLY A 115 0.48 17.07 -3.12
N PRO A 116 0.27 18.22 -2.48
CA PRO A 116 -0.76 18.37 -1.46
C PRO A 116 -2.16 18.27 -2.08
N SER A 117 -3.06 17.58 -1.38
CA SER A 117 -4.46 17.52 -1.84
C SER A 117 -5.08 18.93 -1.85
N PRO A 118 -5.82 19.31 -2.89
CA PRO A 118 -6.49 20.62 -2.96
C PRO A 118 -7.36 20.93 -1.74
N ASN A 119 -7.99 19.93 -1.15
CA ASN A 119 -8.81 20.08 0.05
C ASN A 119 -8.04 20.57 1.28
N TYR A 120 -6.72 20.41 1.31
CA TYR A 120 -5.87 20.94 2.39
C TYR A 120 -5.27 22.31 2.08
N VAL A 121 -5.29 22.72 0.82
CA VAL A 121 -4.66 23.96 0.35
C VAL A 121 -5.69 25.10 0.22
N PHE A 122 -6.94 24.76 -0.10
CA PHE A 122 -8.00 25.73 -0.42
C PHE A 122 -9.17 25.72 0.57
N VAL A 123 -9.00 25.21 1.78
CA VAL A 123 -10.02 25.39 2.84
C VAL A 123 -9.88 26.80 3.39
N PRO A 124 -10.93 27.65 3.32
CA PRO A 124 -10.91 29.00 3.86
C PRO A 124 -10.86 28.98 5.40
#